data_9a21cf5ee8405b61fc198dcfe7b81d79
#
_entry.id   9a21cf5ee8405b61fc198dcfe7b81d79
#
_cell.length_a   1.000
_cell.length_b   1.000
_cell.length_c   1.000
_cell.angle_alpha   90.00
_cell.angle_beta   90.00
_cell.angle_gamma   90.00
#
_symmetry.space_group_name_H-M   'P 1'
#
loop_
_entity.id
_entity.type
_entity.pdbx_description
1 polymer ?
#
loop_
_entity_poly.entity_id
_entity_poly.type
_entity_poly.pdbx_seq_one_letter_code
_entity_poly.pdbx_strand_id
1 'polypeptide(L)'
;FLPAAPSLPLRRWSQTLIHGQTALPPVKFTTDVPVTTARQMYEAVTDRFDTTDVLIMAAAVADYRPATVANDKIKKKEGDLSIPVERTEDILGTIGPRKTHQFLCGFSMETRDLVENSSAKLAKKNLDMVVANNLKVAGAGFGVDTNVVTFITPDGTRELPLMSKADVADAILDEILRRRAK
;
A
#
# COMPACT_ATOMS: atom_id res chain seq x y z
N PHE A 1 36.90 -9.72 -31.33
CA PHE A 1 35.54 -10.26 -31.38
C PHE A 1 35.15 -10.62 -29.94
N LEU A 2 34.42 -9.72 -29.26
CA LEU A 2 33.73 -10.02 -28.00
C LEU A 2 32.36 -10.58 -28.37
N PRO A 3 31.92 -11.71 -27.79
CA PRO A 3 30.57 -12.21 -28.00
C PRO A 3 29.57 -11.22 -27.45
N ALA A 4 28.55 -10.89 -28.26
CA ALA A 4 27.45 -10.06 -27.86
C ALA A 4 26.79 -10.72 -26.64
N ALA A 5 26.64 -9.95 -25.55
CA ALA A 5 25.85 -10.38 -24.39
C ALA A 5 24.44 -10.75 -24.86
N PRO A 6 23.85 -11.87 -24.37
CA PRO A 6 22.51 -12.23 -24.76
C PRO A 6 21.56 -11.08 -24.29
N SER A 7 20.83 -10.54 -25.26
CA SER A 7 19.78 -9.55 -24.98
C SER A 7 18.75 -10.22 -24.09
N LEU A 8 18.75 -9.86 -22.81
CA LEU A 8 17.65 -10.20 -21.91
C LEU A 8 16.36 -9.70 -22.55
N PRO A 9 15.32 -10.53 -22.66
CA PRO A 9 14.05 -10.09 -23.18
C PRO A 9 13.60 -8.91 -22.30
N LEU A 10 13.33 -7.76 -22.93
CA LEU A 10 12.68 -6.63 -22.29
C LEU A 10 11.37 -7.15 -21.69
N ARG A 11 11.38 -7.52 -20.42
CA ARG A 11 10.15 -7.85 -19.70
C ARG A 11 9.33 -6.57 -19.69
N ARG A 12 8.26 -6.56 -20.46
CA ARG A 12 7.27 -5.50 -20.45
C ARG A 12 6.60 -5.57 -19.08
N TRP A 13 6.99 -4.69 -18.17
CA TRP A 13 6.28 -4.49 -16.91
C TRP A 13 4.94 -3.87 -17.25
N SER A 14 3.85 -4.56 -16.96
CA SER A 14 2.54 -3.95 -16.98
C SER A 14 2.27 -3.41 -15.58
N GLN A 15 1.93 -2.12 -15.47
CA GLN A 15 1.61 -1.48 -14.22
C GLN A 15 0.13 -1.13 -14.18
N THR A 16 -0.55 -1.46 -13.08
CA THR A 16 -1.91 -1.04 -12.80
C THR A 16 -1.90 -0.16 -11.57
N LEU A 17 -2.44 1.04 -11.68
CA LEU A 17 -2.62 1.97 -10.58
C LEU A 17 -4.09 1.97 -10.16
N ILE A 18 -4.38 1.38 -8.99
CA ILE A 18 -5.70 1.44 -8.36
C ILE A 18 -5.66 2.57 -7.33
N HIS A 19 -6.48 3.60 -7.51
CA HIS A 19 -6.40 4.79 -6.65
C HIS A 19 -7.77 5.37 -6.32
N GLY A 20 -7.88 5.99 -5.15
CA GLY A 20 -9.01 6.83 -4.78
C GLY A 20 -9.00 8.17 -5.52
N GLN A 21 -9.91 9.07 -5.15
CA GLN A 21 -9.93 10.42 -5.72
C GLN A 21 -8.61 11.16 -5.44
N THR A 22 -8.05 11.76 -6.47
CA THR A 22 -6.81 12.54 -6.39
C THR A 22 -6.85 13.72 -7.34
N ALA A 23 -6.17 14.80 -7.00
CA ALA A 23 -5.92 15.95 -7.88
C ALA A 23 -4.65 15.78 -8.73
N LEU A 24 -3.92 14.69 -8.55
CA LEU A 24 -2.71 14.41 -9.32
C LEU A 24 -3.07 14.00 -10.76
N PRO A 25 -2.26 14.37 -11.75
CA PRO A 25 -2.47 13.95 -13.13
C PRO A 25 -2.31 12.42 -13.27
N PRO A 26 -2.95 11.81 -14.27
CA PRO A 26 -2.78 10.39 -14.58
C PRO A 26 -1.31 10.03 -14.80
N VAL A 27 -0.89 8.89 -14.29
CA VAL A 27 0.46 8.37 -14.46
C VAL A 27 0.60 7.73 -15.84
N LYS A 28 1.59 8.17 -16.63
CA LYS A 28 1.83 7.63 -17.97
C LYS A 28 2.25 6.17 -17.91
N PHE A 29 1.86 5.41 -18.93
CA PHE A 29 2.22 3.99 -19.11
C PHE A 29 1.66 3.04 -18.06
N THR A 30 0.65 3.45 -17.30
CA THR A 30 -0.08 2.60 -16.36
C THR A 30 -1.51 2.34 -16.84
N THR A 31 -2.07 1.20 -16.44
CA THR A 31 -3.52 0.99 -16.48
C THR A 31 -4.13 1.69 -15.28
N ASP A 32 -4.93 2.71 -15.52
CA ASP A 32 -5.56 3.52 -14.47
C ASP A 32 -6.88 2.90 -14.06
N VAL A 33 -7.08 2.68 -12.75
CA VAL A 33 -8.30 2.08 -12.17
C VAL A 33 -8.78 2.97 -11.01
N PRO A 34 -9.55 4.02 -11.31
CA PRO A 34 -10.10 4.89 -10.28
C PRO A 34 -11.19 4.18 -9.49
N VAL A 35 -11.16 4.33 -8.16
CA VAL A 35 -12.17 3.80 -7.23
C VAL A 35 -12.60 4.89 -6.26
N THR A 36 -13.82 4.76 -5.73
CA THR A 36 -14.38 5.74 -4.79
C THR A 36 -14.55 5.16 -3.39
N THR A 37 -14.73 3.85 -3.28
CA THR A 37 -15.02 3.17 -2.00
C THR A 37 -13.97 2.12 -1.68
N ALA A 38 -13.84 1.80 -0.37
CA ALA A 38 -13.00 0.69 0.10
C ALA A 38 -13.40 -0.64 -0.56
N ARG A 39 -14.70 -0.88 -0.76
CA ARG A 39 -15.24 -2.05 -1.44
C ARG A 39 -14.76 -2.16 -2.89
N GLN A 40 -14.83 -1.06 -3.65
CA GLN A 40 -14.34 -1.05 -5.03
C GLN A 40 -12.82 -1.31 -5.09
N MET A 41 -12.04 -0.76 -4.14
CA MET A 41 -10.61 -1.04 -4.08
C MET A 41 -10.34 -2.51 -3.74
N TYR A 42 -11.08 -3.07 -2.79
CA TYR A 42 -11.00 -4.48 -2.45
C TYR A 42 -11.26 -5.37 -3.69
N GLU A 43 -12.35 -5.13 -4.41
CA GLU A 43 -12.71 -5.87 -5.63
C GLU A 43 -11.63 -5.70 -6.72
N ALA A 44 -11.21 -4.46 -6.99
CA ALA A 44 -10.21 -4.17 -8.01
C ALA A 44 -8.86 -4.86 -7.76
N VAL A 45 -8.45 -4.99 -6.49
CA VAL A 45 -7.22 -5.70 -6.09
C VAL A 45 -7.42 -7.21 -6.17
N THR A 46 -8.49 -7.73 -5.57
CA THR A 46 -8.72 -9.20 -5.48
C THR A 46 -8.92 -9.85 -6.85
N ASP A 47 -9.59 -9.16 -7.78
CA ASP A 47 -9.84 -9.66 -9.14
C ASP A 47 -8.54 -9.78 -9.98
N ARG A 48 -7.52 -8.98 -9.65
CA ARG A 48 -6.23 -8.96 -10.37
C ARG A 48 -5.14 -9.74 -9.68
N PHE A 49 -5.37 -10.16 -8.44
CA PHE A 49 -4.32 -10.70 -7.58
C PHE A 49 -3.61 -11.93 -8.17
N ASP A 50 -4.35 -12.86 -8.72
CA ASP A 50 -3.79 -14.14 -9.20
C ASP A 50 -2.82 -13.98 -10.39
N THR A 51 -2.92 -12.87 -11.14
CA THR A 51 -2.03 -12.52 -12.26
C THR A 51 -1.01 -11.43 -11.90
N THR A 52 -0.97 -10.99 -10.65
CA THR A 52 -0.06 -9.95 -10.16
C THR A 52 1.25 -10.57 -9.69
N ASP A 53 2.38 -10.02 -10.08
CA ASP A 53 3.70 -10.41 -9.56
C ASP A 53 4.08 -9.65 -8.30
N VAL A 54 3.76 -8.36 -8.25
CA VAL A 54 4.09 -7.45 -7.15
C VAL A 54 2.90 -6.58 -6.82
N LEU A 55 2.48 -6.58 -5.56
CA LEU A 55 1.48 -5.64 -5.06
C LEU A 55 2.11 -4.72 -4.01
N ILE A 56 1.99 -3.42 -4.22
CA ILE A 56 2.37 -2.38 -3.24
C ILE A 56 1.09 -1.69 -2.77
N MET A 57 0.70 -1.94 -1.53
CA MET A 57 -0.51 -1.39 -0.93
C MET A 57 -0.17 -0.18 -0.06
N ALA A 58 -0.12 1.00 -0.69
CA ALA A 58 0.20 2.27 -0.02
C ALA A 58 -1.06 3.08 0.37
N ALA A 59 -2.23 2.70 -0.15
CA ALA A 59 -3.48 3.40 0.13
C ALA A 59 -3.89 3.24 1.60
N ALA A 60 -4.28 4.36 2.23
CA ALA A 60 -4.84 4.39 3.58
C ALA A 60 -6.35 4.10 3.53
N VAL A 61 -6.71 2.83 3.32
CA VAL A 61 -8.11 2.40 3.29
C VAL A 61 -8.67 2.43 4.70
N ALA A 62 -9.84 3.06 4.88
CA ALA A 62 -10.50 3.14 6.17
C ALA A 62 -10.98 1.76 6.65
N ASP A 63 -10.75 1.45 7.94
CA ASP A 63 -11.17 0.18 8.55
C ASP A 63 -12.68 0.12 8.83
N TYR A 64 -13.36 1.26 8.80
CA TYR A 64 -14.79 1.39 9.10
C TYR A 64 -15.47 2.29 8.08
N ARG A 65 -16.74 1.98 7.81
CA ARG A 65 -17.65 2.80 7.01
C ARG A 65 -18.99 2.95 7.71
N PRO A 66 -19.80 3.99 7.41
CA PRO A 66 -21.18 4.04 7.87
C PRO A 66 -21.94 2.78 7.47
N ALA A 67 -22.66 2.17 8.41
CA ALA A 67 -23.47 0.97 8.16
C ALA A 67 -24.64 1.26 7.20
N THR A 68 -25.14 2.50 7.20
CA THR A 68 -26.21 2.96 6.31
C THR A 68 -25.86 4.35 5.75
N VAL A 69 -26.20 4.56 4.49
CA VAL A 69 -26.11 5.87 3.83
C VAL A 69 -27.54 6.40 3.67
N ALA A 70 -27.81 7.59 4.21
CA ALA A 70 -29.11 8.24 4.04
C ALA A 70 -29.25 8.75 2.59
N ASN A 71 -30.40 8.49 1.99
CA ASN A 71 -30.71 9.00 0.63
C ASN A 71 -30.96 10.53 0.65
N ASP A 72 -31.38 11.06 1.81
CA ASP A 72 -31.69 12.47 1.98
C ASP A 72 -30.82 13.11 3.05
N LYS A 73 -30.79 14.45 3.04
CA LYS A 73 -30.10 15.24 4.05
C LYS A 73 -30.64 14.95 5.44
N ILE A 74 -29.78 14.48 6.34
CA ILE A 74 -30.10 14.31 7.75
C ILE A 74 -30.33 15.69 8.37
N LYS A 75 -31.58 15.95 8.80
CA LYS A 75 -31.92 17.21 9.50
C LYS A 75 -31.33 17.21 10.90
N LYS A 76 -30.84 18.40 11.32
CA LYS A 76 -30.43 18.62 12.72
C LYS A 76 -31.59 18.27 13.67
N LYS A 77 -31.30 17.46 14.69
CA LYS A 77 -32.17 17.17 15.79
C LYS A 77 -31.50 17.69 17.07
N GLU A 78 -32.29 17.95 18.10
CA GLU A 78 -31.77 18.22 19.45
C GLU A 78 -31.13 16.93 20.01
N GLY A 79 -30.00 17.06 20.69
CA GLY A 79 -29.23 15.95 21.26
C GLY A 79 -28.09 15.45 20.38
N ASP A 80 -27.38 14.43 20.87
CA ASP A 80 -26.24 13.84 20.22
C ASP A 80 -26.67 12.96 19.03
N LEU A 81 -25.87 12.98 17.95
CA LEU A 81 -26.04 12.12 16.80
C LEU A 81 -25.04 10.96 16.85
N SER A 82 -25.54 9.74 16.89
CA SER A 82 -24.74 8.52 16.74
C SER A 82 -24.82 7.99 15.32
N ILE A 83 -23.66 7.75 14.72
CA ILE A 83 -23.57 7.14 13.38
C ILE A 83 -23.05 5.72 13.56
N PRO A 84 -23.90 4.68 13.33
CA PRO A 84 -23.43 3.30 13.37
C PRO A 84 -22.44 3.04 12.23
N VAL A 85 -21.35 2.37 12.55
CA VAL A 85 -20.32 2.00 11.58
C VAL A 85 -20.15 0.49 11.53
N GLU A 86 -19.73 -0.02 10.37
CA GLU A 86 -19.34 -1.42 10.16
C GLU A 86 -17.94 -1.51 9.61
N ARG A 87 -17.30 -2.66 9.76
CA ARG A 87 -15.94 -2.89 9.24
C ARG A 87 -15.93 -2.98 7.72
N THR A 88 -14.90 -2.42 7.11
CA THR A 88 -14.56 -2.66 5.72
C THR A 88 -13.78 -3.96 5.55
N GLU A 89 -13.67 -4.42 4.32
CA GLU A 89 -12.88 -5.61 4.00
C GLU A 89 -11.37 -5.34 4.15
N ASP A 90 -10.66 -6.24 4.83
CA ASP A 90 -9.20 -6.19 4.94
C ASP A 90 -8.55 -6.78 3.69
N ILE A 91 -8.15 -5.91 2.76
CA ILE A 91 -7.56 -6.31 1.47
C ILE A 91 -6.35 -7.22 1.68
N LEU A 92 -5.33 -6.76 2.41
CA LEU A 92 -4.11 -7.53 2.65
C LEU A 92 -4.37 -8.79 3.47
N GLY A 93 -5.30 -8.76 4.42
CA GLY A 93 -5.70 -9.93 5.19
C GLY A 93 -6.39 -10.99 4.34
N THR A 94 -7.09 -10.57 3.29
CA THR A 94 -7.77 -11.48 2.36
C THR A 94 -6.81 -12.11 1.35
N ILE A 95 -5.90 -11.33 0.77
CA ILE A 95 -5.01 -11.82 -0.29
C ILE A 95 -3.76 -12.52 0.25
N GLY A 96 -3.29 -12.16 1.45
CA GLY A 96 -2.10 -12.77 2.04
C GLY A 96 -2.14 -14.31 2.14
N PRO A 97 -3.25 -14.92 2.61
CA PRO A 97 -3.41 -16.38 2.58
C PRO A 97 -3.46 -17.01 1.18
N ARG A 98 -3.82 -16.22 0.15
CA ARG A 98 -3.89 -16.66 -1.25
C ARG A 98 -2.55 -16.51 -1.99
N LYS A 99 -1.55 -15.92 -1.34
CA LYS A 99 -0.24 -15.66 -1.95
C LYS A 99 0.44 -16.97 -2.36
N THR A 100 0.91 -17.02 -3.60
CA THR A 100 1.71 -18.13 -4.17
C THR A 100 3.09 -17.65 -4.60
N HIS A 101 3.17 -16.80 -5.63
CA HIS A 101 4.41 -16.24 -6.19
C HIS A 101 4.51 -14.72 -6.01
N GLN A 102 3.43 -14.09 -5.58
CA GLN A 102 3.34 -12.64 -5.47
C GLN A 102 4.24 -12.10 -4.37
N PHE A 103 4.86 -10.94 -4.64
CA PHE A 103 5.51 -10.14 -3.60
C PHE A 103 4.52 -9.13 -3.03
N LEU A 104 4.26 -9.18 -1.74
CA LEU A 104 3.33 -8.30 -1.05
C LEU A 104 4.06 -7.26 -0.20
N CYS A 105 3.92 -5.99 -0.56
CA CYS A 105 4.42 -4.85 0.20
C CYS A 105 3.24 -4.06 0.78
N GLY A 106 3.13 -4.02 2.10
CA GLY A 106 2.14 -3.20 2.80
C GLY A 106 2.77 -1.95 3.40
N PHE A 107 1.92 -0.97 3.73
CA PHE A 107 2.34 0.19 4.51
C PHE A 107 1.75 0.12 5.91
N SER A 108 2.48 0.64 6.88
CA SER A 108 1.96 0.88 8.22
C SER A 108 2.34 2.28 8.68
N MET A 109 1.54 2.77 9.59
CA MET A 109 1.72 4.08 10.19
C MET A 109 1.49 3.91 11.68
N GLU A 110 2.57 4.00 12.45
CA GLU A 110 2.55 3.73 13.87
C GLU A 110 3.15 4.92 14.63
N THR A 111 2.53 5.23 15.76
CA THR A 111 3.02 6.27 16.67
C THR A 111 3.80 5.70 17.85
N ARG A 112 3.66 4.40 18.14
CA ARG A 112 4.34 3.67 19.21
C ARG A 112 4.69 2.28 18.70
N ASP A 113 5.78 1.73 19.20
CA ASP A 113 6.21 0.34 18.95
C ASP A 113 6.18 -0.04 17.46
N LEU A 114 6.70 0.91 16.63
CA LEU A 114 6.63 0.87 15.17
C LEU A 114 7.12 -0.47 14.60
N VAL A 115 8.27 -0.95 15.08
CA VAL A 115 8.87 -2.19 14.58
C VAL A 115 8.04 -3.40 15.00
N GLU A 116 7.61 -3.47 16.27
CA GLU A 116 6.86 -4.58 16.82
C GLU A 116 5.49 -4.73 16.13
N ASN A 117 4.71 -3.64 16.08
CA ASN A 117 3.38 -3.63 15.46
C ASN A 117 3.45 -3.95 13.97
N SER A 118 4.43 -3.39 13.26
CA SER A 118 4.61 -3.63 11.83
C SER A 118 5.12 -5.04 11.53
N SER A 119 5.95 -5.62 12.40
CA SER A 119 6.38 -7.02 12.31
C SER A 119 5.21 -7.99 12.55
N ALA A 120 4.35 -7.69 13.52
CA ALA A 120 3.12 -8.46 13.74
C ALA A 120 2.19 -8.41 12.53
N LYS A 121 2.05 -7.24 11.88
CA LYS A 121 1.28 -7.06 10.64
C LYS A 121 1.87 -7.86 9.48
N LEU A 122 3.20 -7.82 9.32
CA LEU A 122 3.92 -8.59 8.30
C LEU A 122 3.61 -10.09 8.42
N ALA A 123 3.76 -10.65 9.61
CA ALA A 123 3.50 -12.07 9.87
C ALA A 123 2.01 -12.42 9.70
N LYS A 124 1.11 -11.65 10.32
CA LYS A 124 -0.34 -11.89 10.31
C LYS A 124 -0.93 -11.89 8.91
N LYS A 125 -0.44 -11.02 8.02
CA LYS A 125 -0.97 -10.84 6.66
C LYS A 125 -0.09 -11.49 5.59
N ASN A 126 0.87 -12.32 5.97
CA ASN A 126 1.78 -13.03 5.07
C ASN A 126 2.46 -12.09 4.05
N LEU A 127 2.94 -10.92 4.51
CA LEU A 127 3.61 -9.94 3.67
C LEU A 127 5.11 -10.25 3.54
N ASP A 128 5.72 -9.81 2.46
CA ASP A 128 7.17 -9.91 2.24
C ASP A 128 7.92 -8.68 2.74
N MET A 129 7.22 -7.53 2.77
CA MET A 129 7.76 -6.27 3.27
C MET A 129 6.65 -5.38 3.84
N VAL A 130 6.96 -4.66 4.90
CA VAL A 130 6.16 -3.53 5.39
C VAL A 130 7.03 -2.28 5.37
N VAL A 131 6.50 -1.21 4.79
CA VAL A 131 7.07 0.13 4.83
C VAL A 131 6.39 0.88 5.97
N ALA A 132 7.10 1.05 7.07
CA ALA A 132 6.58 1.68 8.27
C ALA A 132 6.96 3.16 8.30
N ASN A 133 5.94 4.04 8.29
CA ASN A 133 6.12 5.49 8.38
C ASN A 133 6.35 5.91 9.83
N ASN A 134 7.43 6.65 10.09
CA ASN A 134 7.70 7.23 11.40
C ASN A 134 7.11 8.64 11.49
N LEU A 135 5.95 8.76 12.13
CA LEU A 135 5.24 10.05 12.30
C LEU A 135 5.85 10.98 13.35
N LYS A 136 6.84 10.53 14.13
CA LYS A 136 7.46 11.33 15.18
C LYS A 136 8.58 12.24 14.66
N VAL A 137 9.01 12.04 13.42
CA VAL A 137 10.11 12.82 12.83
C VAL A 137 9.55 14.08 12.17
N ALA A 138 10.07 15.23 12.55
CA ALA A 138 9.72 16.49 11.91
C ALA A 138 10.11 16.47 10.41
N GLY A 139 9.19 16.89 9.54
CA GLY A 139 9.39 16.85 8.10
C GLY A 139 9.07 15.51 7.44
N ALA A 140 8.55 14.53 8.21
CA ALA A 140 8.09 13.25 7.67
C ALA A 140 6.56 13.11 7.77
N GLY A 141 5.95 12.45 6.80
CA GLY A 141 4.54 12.06 6.85
C GLY A 141 3.59 12.82 5.94
N PHE A 142 2.45 13.23 6.46
CA PHE A 142 1.39 13.89 5.68
C PHE A 142 1.71 15.36 5.36
N GLY A 143 1.26 15.84 4.19
CA GLY A 143 1.32 17.24 3.81
C GLY A 143 2.74 17.78 3.47
N VAL A 144 3.74 16.90 3.45
CA VAL A 144 5.12 17.22 3.07
C VAL A 144 5.61 16.26 1.99
N ASP A 145 6.64 16.68 1.22
CA ASP A 145 7.20 15.89 0.12
C ASP A 145 8.30 14.90 0.58
N THR A 146 8.63 14.91 1.87
CA THR A 146 9.65 14.06 2.48
C THR A 146 9.06 13.03 3.42
N ASN A 147 9.83 11.97 3.70
CA ASN A 147 9.44 10.95 4.65
C ASN A 147 10.65 10.27 5.28
N VAL A 148 10.45 9.68 6.46
CA VAL A 148 11.35 8.72 7.11
C VAL A 148 10.60 7.41 7.23
N VAL A 149 11.13 6.36 6.63
CA VAL A 149 10.50 5.04 6.65
C VAL A 149 11.47 3.97 7.14
N THR A 150 10.91 2.95 7.76
CA THR A 150 11.62 1.72 8.11
C THR A 150 11.08 0.57 7.29
N PHE A 151 11.94 -0.10 6.54
CA PHE A 151 11.60 -1.36 5.89
C PHE A 151 11.66 -2.48 6.91
N ILE A 152 10.59 -3.25 7.01
CA ILE A 152 10.46 -4.40 7.89
C ILE A 152 10.20 -5.62 7.00
N THR A 153 11.02 -6.63 7.14
CA THR A 153 11.03 -7.84 6.32
C THR A 153 11.27 -9.04 7.22
N PRO A 154 11.07 -10.27 6.76
CA PRO A 154 11.39 -11.47 7.53
C PRO A 154 12.86 -11.55 7.97
N ASP A 155 13.79 -10.92 7.22
CA ASP A 155 15.23 -10.94 7.53
C ASP A 155 15.66 -9.85 8.52
N GLY A 156 14.76 -8.91 8.87
CA GLY A 156 15.06 -7.80 9.80
C GLY A 156 14.53 -6.45 9.35
N THR A 157 15.08 -5.40 9.92
CA THR A 157 14.65 -4.02 9.71
C THR A 157 15.76 -3.16 9.14
N ARG A 158 15.39 -2.18 8.30
CA ARG A 158 16.30 -1.16 7.78
C ARG A 158 15.61 0.20 7.78
N GLU A 159 16.11 1.11 8.59
CA GLU A 159 15.67 2.51 8.59
C GLU A 159 16.33 3.26 7.44
N LEU A 160 15.55 4.09 6.74
CA LEU A 160 16.01 5.01 5.72
C LEU A 160 16.10 6.43 6.31
N PRO A 161 17.09 7.23 5.87
CA PRO A 161 17.17 8.62 6.29
C PRO A 161 15.98 9.43 5.77
N LEU A 162 15.83 10.66 6.24
CA LEU A 162 14.87 11.61 5.67
C LEU A 162 15.22 11.83 4.20
N MET A 163 14.28 11.52 3.31
CA MET A 163 14.43 11.66 1.86
C MET A 163 13.11 12.03 1.19
N SER A 164 13.13 12.36 -0.08
CA SER A 164 11.91 12.64 -0.83
C SER A 164 11.03 11.39 -0.93
N LYS A 165 9.71 11.57 -1.09
CA LYS A 165 8.79 10.45 -1.34
C LYS A 165 9.10 9.71 -2.64
N ALA A 166 9.68 10.40 -3.62
CA ALA A 166 10.16 9.78 -4.86
C ALA A 166 11.34 8.84 -4.58
N ASP A 167 12.36 9.31 -3.83
CA ASP A 167 13.51 8.46 -3.45
C ASP A 167 13.07 7.28 -2.58
N VAL A 168 12.07 7.47 -1.69
CA VAL A 168 11.48 6.35 -0.93
C VAL A 168 10.85 5.33 -1.87
N ALA A 169 10.13 5.78 -2.91
CA ALA A 169 9.52 4.88 -3.88
C ALA A 169 10.57 4.07 -4.66
N ASP A 170 11.65 4.72 -5.10
CA ASP A 170 12.77 4.06 -5.76
C ASP A 170 13.45 3.04 -4.82
N ALA A 171 13.70 3.40 -3.57
CA ALA A 171 14.26 2.49 -2.58
C ALA A 171 13.36 1.28 -2.30
N ILE A 172 12.02 1.44 -2.34
CA ILE A 172 11.07 0.32 -2.23
C ILE A 172 11.21 -0.61 -3.43
N LEU A 173 11.25 -0.08 -4.64
CA LEU A 173 11.39 -0.87 -5.87
C LEU A 173 12.72 -1.63 -5.89
N ASP A 174 13.82 -0.98 -5.53
CA ASP A 174 15.14 -1.61 -5.43
C ASP A 174 15.14 -2.77 -4.43
N GLU A 175 14.52 -2.58 -3.26
CA GLU A 175 14.42 -3.64 -2.24
C GLU A 175 13.59 -4.82 -2.73
N ILE A 176 12.47 -4.56 -3.42
CA ILE A 176 11.63 -5.60 -4.03
C ILE A 176 12.43 -6.38 -5.08
N LEU A 177 13.14 -5.69 -5.99
CA LEU A 177 13.96 -6.33 -7.01
C LEU A 177 15.06 -7.19 -6.42
N ARG A 178 15.77 -6.68 -5.41
CA ARG A 178 16.82 -7.39 -4.68
C ARG A 178 16.30 -8.69 -4.03
N ARG A 179 15.08 -8.68 -3.51
CA ARG A 179 14.47 -9.84 -2.86
C ARG A 179 13.93 -10.87 -3.85
N ARG A 180 13.42 -10.43 -4.97
CA ARG A 180 12.93 -11.34 -6.03
C ARG A 180 14.03 -11.93 -6.90
N ALA A 181 15.24 -11.43 -6.82
CA ALA A 181 16.41 -11.98 -7.53
C ALA A 181 17.06 -13.17 -6.77
N LYS A 182 16.67 -13.43 -5.53
CA LYS A 182 17.10 -14.58 -4.72
C LYS A 182 16.21 -15.79 -4.99
#